data_a2723bf6bf3e7ce78f9f344bf841719c
#
_entry.id   a2723bf6bf3e7ce78f9f344bf841719c
#
_cell.length_a   1.000
_cell.length_b   1.000
_cell.length_c   1.000
_cell.angle_alpha   90.00
_cell.angle_beta   90.00
_cell.angle_gamma   90.00
#
_symmetry.space_group_name_H-M   'P 1'
#
loop_
_entity.id
_entity.type
_entity.pdbx_description
1 polymer ?
#
loop_
_entity_poly.entity_id
_entity_poly.type
_entity_poly.pdbx_seq_one_letter_code
_entity_poly.pdbx_strand_id
1 'polypeptide(L)'
;MTKPKPRDQLQKRGRKSDFRPEYVLIAKACARFGAIEEEIADELHINHATLDNWKKKYPEFLGALKAGKEASDDRVERSLYQLAIGWNGQPPNATACIFWLKNRRKDRWRDVQNVEADIGHYILSDRPMSEEEWIMQRTVMEQKRAPKQIDSQVLAEDEQKARD
;
A
#
# COMPACT_ATOMS: atom_id res chain seq x y z
N MET A 1 47.23 36.13 32.26
CA MET A 1 47.22 35.13 31.20
C MET A 1 45.95 34.26 31.39
N THR A 2 44.90 34.56 30.66
CA THR A 2 43.65 33.82 30.73
C THR A 2 43.74 32.58 29.81
N LYS A 3 43.56 31.38 30.40
CA LYS A 3 43.54 30.10 29.64
C LYS A 3 42.40 30.09 28.63
N PRO A 4 42.60 29.66 27.38
CA PRO A 4 41.55 29.52 26.40
C PRO A 4 40.57 28.45 26.87
N LYS A 5 39.24 28.74 26.78
CA LYS A 5 38.18 27.77 27.07
C LYS A 5 38.25 26.59 26.14
N PRO A 6 38.05 25.35 26.62
CA PRO A 6 38.07 24.16 25.79
C PRO A 6 36.99 24.25 24.72
N ARG A 7 37.31 23.79 23.49
CA ARG A 7 36.45 23.82 22.28
C ARG A 7 35.09 23.12 22.44
N ASP A 8 34.96 22.24 23.44
CA ASP A 8 33.75 21.46 23.73
C ASP A 8 32.59 22.29 24.33
N GLN A 9 32.85 23.55 24.76
CA GLN A 9 31.81 24.41 25.33
C GLN A 9 31.25 25.45 24.35
N LEU A 10 31.62 25.40 23.10
CA LEU A 10 30.97 26.17 22.05
C LEU A 10 29.62 25.51 21.74
N GLN A 11 28.60 25.83 22.55
CA GLN A 11 27.21 25.52 22.18
C GLN A 11 26.99 26.06 20.75
N LYS A 12 26.72 25.15 19.81
CA LYS A 12 26.28 25.53 18.46
C LYS A 12 25.03 26.40 18.64
N ARG A 13 25.16 27.70 18.59
CA ARG A 13 24.03 28.63 18.52
C ARG A 13 23.41 28.50 17.14
N GLY A 14 22.57 27.46 16.95
CA GLY A 14 21.68 27.38 15.80
C GLY A 14 20.67 28.50 15.85
N ARG A 15 20.18 28.94 14.67
CA ARG A 15 19.05 29.89 14.57
C ARG A 15 17.92 29.39 15.46
N LYS A 16 17.29 30.25 16.24
CA LYS A 16 16.13 29.91 17.05
C LYS A 16 15.02 29.37 16.13
N SER A 17 14.37 28.31 16.55
CA SER A 17 13.22 27.77 15.83
C SER A 17 12.05 28.77 15.95
N ASP A 18 11.42 29.08 14.83
CA ASP A 18 10.20 29.93 14.80
C ASP A 18 8.93 29.09 15.12
N PHE A 19 9.10 27.90 15.69
CA PHE A 19 7.99 27.03 16.09
C PHE A 19 7.14 27.69 17.19
N ARG A 20 5.82 27.68 16.98
CA ARG A 20 4.82 28.17 17.92
C ARG A 20 3.86 27.06 18.30
N PRO A 21 3.42 26.95 19.56
CA PRO A 21 2.45 25.93 19.97
C PRO A 21 1.14 25.95 19.17
N GLU A 22 0.73 27.11 18.68
CA GLU A 22 -0.49 27.30 17.87
C GLU A 22 -0.42 26.50 16.56
N TYR A 23 0.78 26.30 16.01
CA TYR A 23 0.99 25.54 14.77
C TYR A 23 0.57 24.08 14.90
N VAL A 24 0.57 23.53 16.12
CA VAL A 24 0.06 22.17 16.40
C VAL A 24 -1.43 22.06 16.07
N LEU A 25 -2.20 23.08 16.48
CA LEU A 25 -3.65 23.11 16.24
C LEU A 25 -3.97 23.34 14.77
N ILE A 26 -3.25 24.27 14.13
CA ILE A 26 -3.43 24.58 12.70
C ILE A 26 -3.09 23.34 11.86
N ALA A 27 -1.94 22.72 12.08
CA ALA A 27 -1.53 21.52 11.38
C ALA A 27 -2.52 20.36 11.54
N LYS A 28 -3.04 20.16 12.76
CA LYS A 28 -4.10 19.18 13.02
C LYS A 28 -5.38 19.49 12.24
N ALA A 29 -5.79 20.74 12.20
CA ALA A 29 -6.98 21.17 11.48
C ALA A 29 -6.82 20.94 9.97
N CYS A 30 -5.71 21.38 9.37
CA CYS A 30 -5.42 21.18 7.95
C CYS A 30 -5.39 19.69 7.59
N ALA A 31 -4.66 18.87 8.35
CA ALA A 31 -4.60 17.42 8.15
C ALA A 31 -5.98 16.77 8.28
N ARG A 32 -6.84 17.22 9.20
CA ARG A 32 -8.22 16.76 9.35
C ARG A 32 -9.09 17.04 8.13
N PHE A 33 -8.79 18.07 7.36
CA PHE A 33 -9.47 18.38 6.09
C PHE A 33 -8.84 17.67 4.90
N GLY A 34 -7.81 16.86 5.11
CA GLY A 34 -7.15 16.08 4.07
C GLY A 34 -6.00 16.79 3.38
N ALA A 35 -5.53 17.91 3.94
CA ALA A 35 -4.40 18.64 3.39
C ALA A 35 -3.11 17.79 3.38
N ILE A 36 -2.37 17.87 2.27
CA ILE A 36 -1.05 17.24 2.15
C ILE A 36 0.03 18.08 2.85
N GLU A 37 1.22 17.51 3.02
CA GLU A 37 2.28 18.16 3.80
C GLU A 37 2.78 19.47 3.19
N GLU A 38 2.76 19.57 1.86
CA GLU A 38 3.06 20.80 1.12
C GLU A 38 2.06 21.92 1.45
N GLU A 39 0.76 21.61 1.39
CA GLU A 39 -0.29 22.57 1.71
C GLU A 39 -0.25 23.02 3.16
N ILE A 40 0.09 22.10 4.09
CA ILE A 40 0.27 22.45 5.51
C ILE A 40 1.49 23.35 5.69
N ALA A 41 2.58 23.11 4.98
CA ALA A 41 3.76 23.96 5.02
C ALA A 41 3.46 25.35 4.48
N ASP A 42 2.70 25.46 3.38
CA ASP A 42 2.28 26.72 2.80
C ASP A 42 1.36 27.52 3.75
N GLU A 43 0.38 26.86 4.38
CA GLU A 43 -0.52 27.47 5.36
C GLU A 43 0.24 28.01 6.59
N LEU A 44 1.28 27.29 7.01
CA LEU A 44 2.14 27.74 8.11
C LEU A 44 3.23 28.74 7.67
N HIS A 45 3.28 29.09 6.38
CA HIS A 45 4.29 29.96 5.78
C HIS A 45 5.72 29.49 6.04
N ILE A 46 5.96 28.18 5.95
CA ILE A 46 7.26 27.54 6.16
C ILE A 46 7.66 26.68 4.97
N ASN A 47 8.96 26.40 4.87
CA ASN A 47 9.45 25.44 3.89
C ASN A 47 9.19 24.00 4.37
N HIS A 48 8.92 23.08 3.44
CA HIS A 48 8.73 21.65 3.70
C HIS A 48 9.84 21.03 4.56
N ALA A 49 11.11 21.40 4.31
CA ALA A 49 12.25 20.95 5.14
C ALA A 49 12.13 21.42 6.62
N THR A 50 11.51 22.58 6.87
CA THR A 50 11.23 23.07 8.22
C THR A 50 10.15 22.24 8.88
N LEU A 51 9.10 21.86 8.14
CA LEU A 51 8.03 20.97 8.60
C LEU A 51 8.60 19.61 9.01
N ASP A 52 9.49 19.02 8.18
CA ASP A 52 10.17 17.75 8.50
C ASP A 52 11.03 17.84 9.76
N ASN A 53 11.74 18.96 9.93
CA ASN A 53 12.52 19.19 11.13
C ASN A 53 11.62 19.33 12.37
N TRP A 54 10.45 19.95 12.23
CA TRP A 54 9.49 20.08 13.34
C TRP A 54 8.85 18.75 13.69
N LYS A 55 8.51 17.90 12.71
CA LYS A 55 8.03 16.52 12.96
C LYS A 55 9.03 15.71 13.80
N LYS A 56 10.34 15.88 13.56
CA LYS A 56 11.39 15.19 14.31
C LYS A 56 11.62 15.79 15.69
N LYS A 57 11.53 17.11 15.83
CA LYS A 57 11.89 17.83 17.04
C LYS A 57 10.75 17.96 18.04
N TYR A 58 9.49 18.02 17.56
CA TYR A 58 8.30 18.24 18.36
C TYR A 58 7.33 17.07 18.23
N PRO A 59 7.37 16.08 19.14
CA PRO A 59 6.50 14.90 19.09
C PRO A 59 5.01 15.24 19.09
N GLU A 60 4.61 16.31 19.79
CA GLU A 60 3.24 16.83 19.83
C GLU A 60 2.76 17.31 18.47
N PHE A 61 3.63 17.95 17.67
CA PHE A 61 3.32 18.37 16.31
C PHE A 61 3.10 17.14 15.39
N LEU A 62 3.99 16.15 15.48
CA LEU A 62 3.84 14.90 14.75
C LEU A 62 2.56 14.15 15.15
N GLY A 63 2.26 14.11 16.45
CA GLY A 63 1.03 13.49 16.97
C GLY A 63 -0.23 14.18 16.45
N ALA A 64 -0.21 15.51 16.39
CA ALA A 64 -1.31 16.31 15.85
C ALA A 64 -1.56 16.06 14.36
N LEU A 65 -0.49 15.98 13.55
CA LEU A 65 -0.57 15.63 12.13
C LEU A 65 -1.16 14.23 11.92
N LYS A 66 -0.67 13.23 12.66
CA LYS A 66 -1.18 11.86 12.60
C LYS A 66 -2.67 11.79 12.95
N ALA A 67 -3.06 12.40 14.08
CA ALA A 67 -4.45 12.43 14.52
C ALA A 67 -5.37 13.17 13.52
N GLY A 68 -4.85 14.20 12.85
CA GLY A 68 -5.56 14.88 11.77
C GLY A 68 -5.79 13.99 10.55
N LYS A 69 -4.73 13.31 10.07
CA LYS A 69 -4.80 12.36 8.94
C LYS A 69 -5.77 11.21 9.25
N GLU A 70 -5.66 10.59 10.42
CA GLU A 70 -6.54 9.52 10.87
C GLU A 70 -8.02 9.96 10.86
N ALA A 71 -8.33 11.15 11.36
CA ALA A 71 -9.70 11.68 11.33
C ALA A 71 -10.20 11.98 9.91
N SER A 72 -9.30 12.26 8.95
CA SER A 72 -9.64 12.38 7.52
C SER A 72 -9.96 11.01 6.92
N ASP A 73 -9.12 10.02 7.18
CA ASP A 73 -9.27 8.66 6.70
C ASP A 73 -10.57 8.01 7.23
N ASP A 74 -10.86 8.17 8.53
CA ASP A 74 -12.11 7.74 9.14
C ASP A 74 -13.36 8.30 8.45
N ARG A 75 -13.28 9.54 7.94
CA ARG A 75 -14.38 10.17 7.22
C ARG A 75 -14.59 9.52 5.87
N VAL A 76 -13.51 9.22 5.16
CA VAL A 76 -13.55 8.50 3.86
C VAL A 76 -14.06 7.07 4.06
N GLU A 77 -13.56 6.37 5.08
CA GLU A 77 -14.06 5.03 5.43
C GLU A 77 -15.56 5.03 5.73
N ARG A 78 -16.03 6.00 6.50
CA ARG A 78 -17.46 6.14 6.79
C ARG A 78 -18.28 6.40 5.54
N SER A 79 -17.80 7.26 4.64
CA SER A 79 -18.44 7.52 3.36
C SER A 79 -18.52 6.27 2.49
N LEU A 80 -17.42 5.50 2.41
CA LEU A 80 -17.40 4.22 1.71
C LEU A 80 -18.41 3.22 2.29
N TYR A 81 -18.47 3.11 3.62
CA TYR A 81 -19.43 2.25 4.30
C TYR A 81 -20.87 2.66 4.00
N GLN A 82 -21.18 3.95 4.09
CA GLN A 82 -22.52 4.48 3.76
C GLN A 82 -22.89 4.19 2.30
N LEU A 83 -21.96 4.35 1.38
CA LEU A 83 -22.17 4.02 -0.03
C LEU A 83 -22.42 2.52 -0.23
N ALA A 84 -21.70 1.67 0.50
CA ALA A 84 -21.84 0.23 0.41
C ALA A 84 -23.24 -0.25 0.88
N ILE A 85 -23.72 0.23 2.02
CA ILE A 85 -25.02 -0.20 2.57
C ILE A 85 -26.23 0.54 1.99
N GLY A 86 -26.00 1.62 1.27
CA GLY A 86 -27.02 2.59 0.88
C GLY A 86 -27.35 3.55 2.03
N TRP A 87 -27.36 4.84 1.74
CA TRP A 87 -27.63 5.87 2.73
C TRP A 87 -28.47 7.00 2.14
N ASN A 88 -29.34 7.57 2.96
CA ASN A 88 -30.14 8.76 2.59
C ASN A 88 -30.94 8.58 1.27
N GLY A 89 -31.59 7.43 1.10
CA GLY A 89 -32.40 7.12 -0.09
C GLY A 89 -31.60 6.65 -1.32
N GLN A 90 -30.28 6.60 -1.24
CA GLN A 90 -29.45 6.01 -2.29
C GLN A 90 -29.39 4.49 -2.14
N PRO A 91 -29.49 3.72 -3.25
CA PRO A 91 -29.39 2.28 -3.20
C PRO A 91 -27.95 1.84 -2.84
N PRO A 92 -27.77 0.62 -2.28
CA PRO A 92 -26.45 0.04 -2.04
C PRO A 92 -25.61 -0.03 -3.32
N ASN A 93 -24.31 0.27 -3.20
CA ASN A 93 -23.37 0.18 -4.31
C ASN A 93 -22.59 -1.12 -4.25
N ALA A 94 -22.75 -1.98 -5.25
CA ALA A 94 -22.10 -3.29 -5.30
C ALA A 94 -20.56 -3.20 -5.27
N THR A 95 -19.97 -2.25 -5.99
CA THR A 95 -18.51 -2.06 -6.01
C THR A 95 -17.98 -1.67 -4.63
N ALA A 96 -18.64 -0.76 -3.94
CA ALA A 96 -18.28 -0.36 -2.57
C ALA A 96 -18.42 -1.54 -1.59
N CYS A 97 -19.49 -2.37 -1.72
CA CYS A 97 -19.65 -3.59 -0.93
C CYS A 97 -18.51 -4.57 -1.14
N ILE A 98 -18.18 -4.86 -2.40
CA ILE A 98 -17.08 -5.79 -2.76
C ILE A 98 -15.76 -5.28 -2.21
N PHE A 99 -15.44 -3.99 -2.42
CA PHE A 99 -14.22 -3.37 -1.90
C PHE A 99 -14.13 -3.49 -0.37
N TRP A 100 -15.21 -3.17 0.34
CA TRP A 100 -15.28 -3.26 1.80
C TRP A 100 -15.07 -4.69 2.28
N LEU A 101 -15.78 -5.66 1.69
CA LEU A 101 -15.70 -7.08 2.06
C LEU A 101 -14.33 -7.68 1.79
N LYS A 102 -13.72 -7.40 0.64
CA LYS A 102 -12.37 -7.87 0.29
C LYS A 102 -11.30 -7.38 1.26
N ASN A 103 -11.42 -6.16 1.77
CA ASN A 103 -10.45 -5.59 2.70
C ASN A 103 -10.69 -6.03 4.15
N ARG A 104 -11.95 -6.12 4.59
CA ARG A 104 -12.31 -6.43 5.99
C ARG A 104 -12.48 -7.93 6.27
N ARG A 105 -12.94 -8.70 5.30
CA ARG A 105 -13.27 -10.12 5.45
C ARG A 105 -12.49 -10.96 4.44
N LYS A 106 -11.17 -10.82 4.46
CA LYS A 106 -10.23 -11.52 3.57
C LYS A 106 -10.31 -13.05 3.68
N ASP A 107 -10.81 -13.56 4.80
CA ASP A 107 -11.10 -14.97 5.04
C ASP A 107 -12.15 -15.54 4.08
N ARG A 108 -13.14 -14.72 3.67
CA ARG A 108 -14.27 -15.14 2.83
C ARG A 108 -14.29 -14.50 1.45
N TRP A 109 -13.72 -13.30 1.30
CA TRP A 109 -13.88 -12.43 0.13
C TRP A 109 -12.55 -12.04 -0.51
N ARG A 110 -11.58 -12.95 -0.50
CA ARG A 110 -10.29 -12.71 -1.14
C ARG A 110 -10.35 -13.12 -2.61
N ASP A 111 -9.78 -12.30 -3.51
CA ASP A 111 -9.48 -12.73 -4.87
C ASP A 111 -8.38 -13.78 -4.81
N VAL A 112 -8.71 -15.02 -5.13
CA VAL A 112 -7.73 -16.09 -5.27
C VAL A 112 -7.36 -16.16 -6.74
N GLN A 113 -6.19 -15.62 -7.09
CA GLN A 113 -5.56 -15.90 -8.36
C GLN A 113 -4.72 -17.16 -8.17
N ASN A 114 -5.15 -18.26 -8.73
CA ASN A 114 -4.30 -19.43 -8.87
C ASN A 114 -3.31 -19.15 -10.01
N VAL A 115 -2.16 -18.58 -9.69
CA VAL A 115 -1.05 -18.48 -10.62
C VAL A 115 -0.34 -19.83 -10.60
N GLU A 116 -0.67 -20.72 -11.51
CA GLU A 116 0.17 -21.87 -11.82
C GLU A 116 1.42 -21.33 -12.52
N ALA A 117 2.40 -20.94 -11.73
CA ALA A 117 3.72 -20.63 -12.23
C ALA A 117 4.40 -21.97 -12.59
N ASP A 118 4.39 -22.30 -13.85
CA ASP A 118 5.26 -23.35 -14.39
C ASP A 118 6.70 -22.82 -14.34
N ILE A 119 7.32 -22.96 -13.15
CA ILE A 119 8.72 -22.62 -12.94
C ILE A 119 9.52 -23.74 -13.59
N GLY A 120 9.83 -23.56 -14.86
CA GLY A 120 10.77 -24.44 -15.56
C GLY A 120 12.08 -24.46 -14.76
N HIS A 121 12.43 -25.62 -14.21
CA HIS A 121 13.72 -25.82 -13.59
C HIS A 121 14.80 -25.73 -14.68
N TYR A 122 15.42 -24.55 -14.80
CA TYR A 122 16.63 -24.42 -15.60
C TYR A 122 17.77 -25.06 -14.82
N ILE A 123 18.23 -26.23 -15.27
CA ILE A 123 19.47 -26.82 -14.77
C ILE A 123 20.61 -26.01 -15.41
N LEU A 124 21.24 -25.14 -14.63
CA LEU A 124 22.47 -24.48 -15.03
C LEU A 124 23.56 -25.57 -15.01
N SER A 125 23.93 -26.09 -16.18
CA SER A 125 25.08 -26.96 -16.30
C SER A 125 26.35 -26.11 -16.44
N ASP A 126 27.45 -26.55 -15.82
CA ASP A 126 28.76 -25.88 -15.89
C ASP A 126 29.37 -25.90 -17.31
N ARG A 127 28.73 -26.53 -18.26
CA ARG A 127 29.13 -26.58 -19.67
C ARG A 127 27.99 -26.09 -20.57
N PRO A 128 28.30 -25.47 -21.73
CA PRO A 128 27.32 -25.17 -22.75
C PRO A 128 26.61 -26.43 -23.18
N MET A 129 25.26 -26.35 -23.27
CA MET A 129 24.42 -27.45 -23.73
C MET A 129 24.69 -27.74 -25.21
N SER A 130 24.78 -29.01 -25.60
CA SER A 130 24.87 -29.40 -27.01
C SER A 130 23.56 -29.10 -27.72
N GLU A 131 23.60 -28.95 -29.05
CA GLU A 131 22.41 -28.70 -29.86
C GLU A 131 21.37 -29.83 -29.72
N GLU A 132 21.84 -31.07 -29.61
CA GLU A 132 21.01 -32.25 -29.42
C GLU A 132 20.31 -32.26 -28.05
N GLU A 133 21.03 -31.90 -26.99
CA GLU A 133 20.49 -31.74 -25.63
C GLU A 133 19.43 -30.64 -25.58
N TRP A 134 19.64 -29.52 -26.29
CA TRP A 134 18.69 -28.43 -26.38
C TRP A 134 17.41 -28.83 -27.10
N ILE A 135 17.50 -29.54 -28.24
CA ILE A 135 16.36 -30.05 -29.01
C ILE A 135 15.54 -31.00 -28.12
N MET A 136 16.21 -31.94 -27.44
CA MET A 136 15.55 -32.89 -26.56
C MET A 136 14.78 -32.19 -25.42
N GLN A 137 15.40 -31.22 -24.79
CA GLN A 137 14.79 -30.45 -23.69
C GLN A 137 13.58 -29.65 -24.18
N ARG A 138 13.67 -29.03 -25.36
CA ARG A 138 12.56 -28.31 -25.99
C ARG A 138 11.39 -29.22 -26.30
N THR A 139 11.63 -30.44 -26.86
CA THR A 139 10.61 -31.42 -27.18
C THR A 139 9.86 -31.88 -25.91
N VAL A 140 10.57 -32.12 -24.80
CA VAL A 140 9.97 -32.48 -23.51
C VAL A 140 9.12 -31.35 -22.94
N MET A 141 9.55 -30.10 -23.08
CA MET A 141 8.78 -28.96 -22.64
C MET A 141 7.52 -28.72 -23.47
N GLU A 142 7.60 -28.93 -24.79
CA GLU A 142 6.45 -28.81 -25.68
C GLU A 142 5.40 -29.91 -25.39
N GLN A 143 5.83 -31.14 -25.10
CA GLN A 143 4.93 -32.20 -24.65
C GLN A 143 4.23 -31.92 -23.33
N LYS A 144 4.92 -31.28 -22.38
CA LYS A 144 4.33 -30.84 -21.10
C LYS A 144 3.38 -29.66 -21.25
N ARG A 145 3.58 -28.83 -22.28
CA ARG A 145 2.70 -27.67 -22.59
C ARG A 145 1.48 -28.02 -23.40
N ALA A 146 1.45 -29.22 -24.00
CA ALA A 146 0.24 -29.69 -24.69
C ALA A 146 -0.93 -29.65 -23.69
N PRO A 147 -2.04 -28.95 -24.01
CA PRO A 147 -3.19 -28.89 -23.11
C PRO A 147 -3.62 -30.33 -22.84
N LYS A 148 -3.73 -30.71 -21.55
CA LYS A 148 -4.37 -31.98 -21.17
C LYS A 148 -5.73 -31.97 -21.84
N GLN A 149 -5.96 -32.91 -22.74
CA GLN A 149 -7.29 -33.12 -23.28
C GLN A 149 -8.23 -33.34 -22.11
N ILE A 150 -9.11 -32.38 -21.89
CA ILE A 150 -10.20 -32.51 -20.91
C ILE A 150 -11.09 -33.61 -21.52
N ASP A 151 -11.17 -34.73 -20.83
CA ASP A 151 -12.00 -35.85 -21.24
C ASP A 151 -13.43 -35.32 -21.41
N SER A 152 -13.88 -35.31 -22.67
CA SER A 152 -15.23 -34.83 -23.02
C SER A 152 -16.35 -35.69 -22.36
N GLN A 153 -15.99 -36.79 -21.73
CA GLN A 153 -16.90 -37.62 -20.95
C GLN A 153 -17.28 -36.97 -19.58
N VAL A 154 -16.35 -36.25 -18.95
CA VAL A 154 -16.63 -35.57 -17.65
C VAL A 154 -17.63 -34.44 -17.85
N LEU A 155 -17.55 -33.72 -18.96
CA LEU A 155 -18.48 -32.61 -19.24
C LEU A 155 -19.90 -33.14 -19.56
N ALA A 156 -20.03 -34.32 -20.14
CA ALA A 156 -21.32 -34.93 -20.43
C ALA A 156 -22.02 -35.45 -19.16
N GLU A 157 -21.28 -35.92 -18.17
CA GLU A 157 -21.83 -36.40 -16.88
C GLU A 157 -22.32 -35.23 -16.01
N ASP A 158 -21.62 -34.07 -16.03
CA ASP A 158 -22.02 -32.89 -15.28
C ASP A 158 -23.27 -32.22 -15.90
N GLU A 159 -23.41 -32.24 -17.24
CA GLU A 159 -24.62 -31.74 -17.91
C GLU A 159 -25.85 -32.63 -17.68
N GLN A 160 -25.65 -33.95 -17.54
CA GLN A 160 -26.75 -34.88 -17.23
C GLN A 160 -27.27 -34.70 -15.81
N LYS A 161 -26.34 -34.46 -14.86
CA LYS A 161 -26.64 -34.24 -13.42
C LYS A 161 -27.32 -32.91 -13.11
N ALA A 162 -27.21 -31.94 -14.01
CA ALA A 162 -27.86 -30.63 -13.88
C ALA A 162 -29.29 -30.60 -14.46
N ARG A 163 -29.75 -31.71 -15.12
CA ARG A 163 -31.07 -31.81 -15.75
C ARG A 163 -32.06 -32.70 -14.97
N ASP A 164 -31.56 -33.42 -13.95
CA ASP A 164 -32.34 -34.20 -13.00
C ASP A 164 -32.51 -33.41 -11.67
#